data_16e4f3b756e5b99d9b42c9d9ef2bc655
#
_entry.id   16e4f3b756e5b99d9b42c9d9ef2bc655
#
_cell.length_a   1.000
_cell.length_b   1.000
_cell.length_c   1.000
_cell.angle_alpha   90.00
_cell.angle_beta   90.00
_cell.angle_gamma   90.00
#
_symmetry.space_group_name_H-M   'P 1'
#
loop_
_entity.id
_entity.type
_entity.pdbx_description
1 polymer ?
#
loop_
_entity_poly.entity_id
_entity_poly.type
_entity_poly.pdbx_seq_one_letter_code
_entity_poly.pdbx_strand_id
1 'polypeptide(L)'
;MNASIKKPILRALGALTMLCSLAPPLALADEDSPLIDRVHNATARYTNINAAIADGWVTATPCVSGPNTGAMGVHLVLPARIASGVLSPEQPQALIYEPMATGKMRLVGVEFIVLASVWTSNNPGGGVPALEGNLLNYVGAPNRYGLPAFYEMHVWAWEQNPLGNYADWNTHVTCEHQAAN
;
A
#
# COMPACT_ATOMS: atom_id res chain seq x y z
N MET A 1 -7.17 34.10 -86.32
CA MET A 1 -7.46 34.58 -84.95
C MET A 1 -7.68 33.39 -84.06
N ASN A 2 -6.64 32.91 -83.34
CA ASN A 2 -6.73 31.70 -82.45
C ASN A 2 -6.72 32.18 -81.02
N ALA A 3 -7.83 31.98 -80.36
CA ALA A 3 -7.93 32.23 -78.91
C ALA A 3 -7.50 30.98 -78.14
N SER A 4 -6.39 31.10 -77.42
CA SER A 4 -5.91 30.04 -76.53
C SER A 4 -6.57 30.11 -75.18
N ILE A 5 -7.33 29.09 -74.82
CA ILE A 5 -7.99 28.97 -73.51
C ILE A 5 -7.06 28.29 -72.54
N LYS A 6 -6.56 29.03 -71.52
CA LYS A 6 -5.78 28.49 -70.40
C LYS A 6 -6.68 27.89 -69.35
N LYS A 7 -6.52 26.57 -69.05
CA LYS A 7 -7.23 25.87 -67.95
C LYS A 7 -6.55 26.22 -66.61
N PRO A 8 -7.33 26.46 -65.53
CA PRO A 8 -6.78 26.64 -64.20
C PRO A 8 -6.37 25.29 -63.56
N ILE A 9 -5.18 25.26 -62.99
CA ILE A 9 -4.69 24.13 -62.20
C ILE A 9 -5.27 24.27 -60.78
N LEU A 10 -6.12 23.34 -60.41
CA LEU A 10 -6.66 23.22 -59.05
C LEU A 10 -5.60 22.52 -58.16
N ARG A 11 -4.99 23.27 -57.25
CA ARG A 11 -4.08 22.73 -56.22
C ARG A 11 -4.94 22.17 -55.04
N ALA A 12 -4.95 20.86 -54.88
CA ALA A 12 -5.53 20.24 -53.71
C ALA A 12 -4.58 20.42 -52.51
N LEU A 13 -4.98 21.20 -51.49
CA LEU A 13 -4.33 21.23 -50.19
C LEU A 13 -4.79 19.98 -49.39
N GLY A 14 -3.87 19.03 -49.25
CA GLY A 14 -4.07 17.92 -48.33
C GLY A 14 -3.87 18.39 -46.89
N ALA A 15 -4.95 18.42 -46.11
CA ALA A 15 -4.87 18.64 -44.67
C ALA A 15 -4.41 17.33 -44.01
N LEU A 16 -3.16 17.31 -43.52
CA LEU A 16 -2.61 16.22 -42.70
C LEU A 16 -3.14 16.38 -41.25
N THR A 17 -4.19 15.66 -40.89
CA THR A 17 -4.68 15.61 -39.51
C THR A 17 -3.78 14.71 -38.69
N MET A 18 -2.95 15.33 -37.86
CA MET A 18 -2.10 14.65 -36.86
C MET A 18 -2.98 14.20 -35.70
N LEU A 19 -3.35 12.90 -35.66
CA LEU A 19 -3.99 12.29 -34.48
C LEU A 19 -2.94 12.21 -33.36
N CYS A 20 -3.04 13.12 -32.40
CA CYS A 20 -2.30 13.07 -31.15
C CYS A 20 -2.99 12.03 -30.25
N SER A 21 -2.48 10.79 -30.20
CA SER A 21 -2.94 9.78 -29.25
C SER A 21 -2.45 10.18 -27.85
N LEU A 22 -3.37 10.68 -27.04
CA LEU A 22 -3.19 10.86 -25.60
C LEU A 22 -3.21 9.45 -24.96
N ALA A 23 -2.05 8.84 -24.84
CA ALA A 23 -1.90 7.69 -23.94
C ALA A 23 -2.06 8.21 -22.49
N PRO A 24 -2.86 7.55 -21.64
CA PRO A 24 -2.93 7.90 -20.25
C PRO A 24 -1.53 7.76 -19.63
N PRO A 25 -1.12 8.65 -18.71
CA PRO A 25 0.12 8.47 -18.00
C PRO A 25 0.06 7.14 -17.24
N LEU A 26 1.00 6.23 -17.53
CA LEU A 26 1.26 5.10 -16.67
C LEU A 26 1.68 5.69 -15.31
N ALA A 27 0.86 5.48 -14.28
CA ALA A 27 1.28 5.72 -12.93
C ALA A 27 2.50 4.81 -12.70
N LEU A 28 3.70 5.40 -12.68
CA LEU A 28 4.88 4.70 -12.23
C LEU A 28 4.62 4.35 -10.77
N ALA A 29 4.50 3.06 -10.46
CA ALA A 29 4.63 2.60 -9.09
C ALA A 29 5.98 3.14 -8.60
N ASP A 30 5.98 3.80 -7.46
CA ASP A 30 7.20 4.34 -6.84
C ASP A 30 8.01 3.16 -6.28
N GLU A 31 8.69 2.43 -7.20
CA GLU A 31 9.47 1.23 -6.85
C GLU A 31 10.74 1.59 -6.07
N ASP A 32 11.16 2.85 -6.07
CA ASP A 32 12.39 3.34 -5.45
C ASP A 32 12.14 4.16 -4.16
N SER A 33 11.06 3.93 -3.43
CA SER A 33 10.83 4.62 -2.17
C SER A 33 11.83 4.16 -1.10
N PRO A 34 12.66 5.06 -0.53
CA PRO A 34 13.58 4.70 0.55
C PRO A 34 12.90 4.02 1.73
N LEU A 35 11.65 4.35 2.02
CA LEU A 35 10.85 3.71 3.05
C LEU A 35 10.58 2.24 2.72
N ILE A 36 10.20 1.92 1.47
CA ILE A 36 9.96 0.54 1.01
C ILE A 36 11.21 -0.30 1.20
N ASP A 37 12.37 0.17 0.74
CA ASP A 37 13.63 -0.56 0.86
C ASP A 37 14.03 -0.81 2.31
N ARG A 38 13.86 0.18 3.18
CA ARG A 38 14.16 0.06 4.61
C ARG A 38 13.25 -0.95 5.29
N VAL A 39 11.94 -0.90 5.02
CA VAL A 39 10.95 -1.86 5.52
C VAL A 39 11.25 -3.26 5.01
N HIS A 40 11.51 -3.42 3.71
CA HIS A 40 11.84 -4.69 3.08
C HIS A 40 13.07 -5.33 3.77
N ASN A 41 14.15 -4.57 3.89
CA ASN A 41 15.38 -5.05 4.52
C ASN A 41 15.17 -5.42 6.00
N ALA A 42 14.47 -4.60 6.76
CA ALA A 42 14.22 -4.81 8.18
C ALA A 42 13.32 -6.03 8.47
N THR A 43 12.48 -6.42 7.50
CA THR A 43 11.50 -7.50 7.68
C THR A 43 11.85 -8.77 6.91
N ALA A 44 12.98 -8.82 6.20
CA ALA A 44 13.38 -9.95 5.35
C ALA A 44 13.38 -11.31 6.07
N ARG A 45 13.77 -11.37 7.33
CA ARG A 45 13.74 -12.61 8.12
C ARG A 45 12.32 -13.14 8.36
N TYR A 46 11.32 -12.29 8.31
CA TYR A 46 9.92 -12.62 8.57
C TYR A 46 9.18 -13.16 7.32
N THR A 47 9.86 -13.32 6.20
CA THR A 47 9.37 -14.17 5.10
C THR A 47 9.14 -15.61 5.58
N ASN A 48 9.82 -16.02 6.65
CA ASN A 48 9.50 -17.20 7.44
C ASN A 48 8.64 -16.80 8.65
N ILE A 49 7.34 -17.10 8.62
CA ILE A 49 6.42 -16.77 9.71
C ILE A 49 6.86 -17.36 11.07
N ASN A 50 7.53 -18.52 11.07
CA ASN A 50 8.02 -19.11 12.33
C ASN A 50 9.07 -18.22 13.00
N ALA A 51 9.84 -17.45 12.24
CA ALA A 51 10.76 -16.47 12.81
C ALA A 51 10.01 -15.33 13.50
N ALA A 52 8.88 -14.88 12.92
CA ALA A 52 8.03 -13.88 13.55
C ALA A 52 7.44 -14.41 14.87
N ILE A 53 6.86 -15.60 14.84
CA ILE A 53 6.30 -16.23 16.05
C ILE A 53 7.37 -16.40 17.15
N ALA A 54 8.56 -16.84 16.78
CA ALA A 54 9.67 -16.99 17.74
C ALA A 54 10.12 -15.65 18.34
N ASP A 55 9.98 -14.55 17.61
CA ASP A 55 10.28 -13.19 18.09
C ASP A 55 9.12 -12.54 18.87
N GLY A 56 8.03 -13.26 19.12
CA GLY A 56 6.91 -12.81 19.94
C GLY A 56 5.81 -12.07 19.19
N TRP A 57 5.80 -12.14 17.85
CA TRP A 57 4.66 -11.64 17.08
C TRP A 57 3.46 -12.54 17.28
N VAL A 58 2.28 -11.92 17.46
CA VAL A 58 1.02 -12.63 17.73
C VAL A 58 -0.04 -12.24 16.71
N THR A 59 -0.86 -13.20 16.31
CA THR A 59 -1.98 -12.94 15.39
C THR A 59 -2.99 -12.01 16.05
N ALA A 60 -3.27 -10.86 15.44
CA ALA A 60 -4.23 -9.87 15.91
C ALA A 60 -5.56 -9.96 15.17
N THR A 61 -5.55 -10.27 13.87
CA THR A 61 -6.76 -10.40 13.07
C THR A 61 -6.72 -11.66 12.22
N PRO A 62 -7.87 -12.27 11.90
CA PRO A 62 -7.95 -13.18 10.76
C PRO A 62 -7.62 -12.43 9.48
N CYS A 63 -7.60 -13.12 8.35
CA CYS A 63 -7.41 -12.45 7.07
C CYS A 63 -8.55 -11.45 6.82
N VAL A 64 -8.20 -10.19 6.60
CA VAL A 64 -9.16 -9.09 6.37
C VAL A 64 -9.28 -8.87 4.88
N SER A 65 -10.49 -9.02 4.33
CA SER A 65 -10.80 -8.74 2.93
C SER A 65 -11.92 -7.72 2.81
N GLY A 66 -11.97 -7.03 1.68
CA GLY A 66 -13.02 -6.08 1.31
C GLY A 66 -13.72 -6.50 0.01
N PRO A 67 -14.97 -6.08 -0.20
CA PRO A 67 -15.67 -6.35 -1.45
C PRO A 67 -14.98 -5.58 -2.59
N ASN A 68 -14.47 -6.31 -3.59
CA ASN A 68 -13.86 -5.75 -4.82
C ASN A 68 -12.59 -4.90 -4.61
N THR A 69 -11.96 -4.95 -3.44
CA THR A 69 -10.74 -4.17 -3.14
C THR A 69 -9.53 -5.05 -2.85
N GLY A 70 -9.66 -6.38 -2.95
CA GLY A 70 -8.64 -7.32 -2.53
C GLY A 70 -8.64 -7.52 -1.02
N ALA A 71 -7.47 -7.65 -0.42
CA ALA A 71 -7.35 -7.90 1.00
C ALA A 71 -6.26 -7.04 1.66
N MET A 72 -6.36 -6.87 2.97
CA MET A 72 -5.25 -6.44 3.81
C MET A 72 -4.38 -7.65 4.20
N GLY A 73 -4.98 -8.82 4.42
CA GLY A 73 -4.29 -10.03 4.88
C GLY A 73 -4.47 -10.30 6.37
N VAL A 74 -3.66 -11.21 6.90
CA VAL A 74 -3.57 -11.58 8.32
C VAL A 74 -2.53 -10.69 8.99
N HIS A 75 -2.92 -10.00 10.08
CA HIS A 75 -2.00 -9.13 10.82
C HIS A 75 -1.40 -9.87 12.01
N LEU A 76 -0.08 -9.98 12.04
CA LEU A 76 0.66 -10.36 13.24
C LEU A 76 1.25 -9.08 13.84
N VAL A 77 0.93 -8.81 15.11
CA VAL A 77 1.41 -7.61 15.81
C VAL A 77 2.47 -7.94 16.84
N LEU A 78 3.34 -6.97 17.11
CA LEU A 78 4.26 -7.02 18.24
C LEU A 78 3.77 -6.02 19.31
N PRO A 79 3.09 -6.48 20.37
CA PRO A 79 2.43 -5.62 21.36
C PRO A 79 3.36 -4.57 22.00
N ALA A 80 4.61 -4.95 22.25
CA ALA A 80 5.60 -4.04 22.82
C ALA A 80 5.89 -2.83 21.91
N ARG A 81 5.87 -3.01 20.57
CA ARG A 81 6.05 -1.91 19.61
C ARG A 81 4.84 -0.98 19.56
N ILE A 82 3.62 -1.54 19.61
CA ILE A 82 2.38 -0.73 19.68
C ILE A 82 2.39 0.10 20.97
N ALA A 83 2.74 -0.50 22.10
CA ALA A 83 2.78 0.18 23.39
C ALA A 83 3.83 1.29 23.46
N SER A 84 4.93 1.19 22.74
CA SER A 84 5.99 2.20 22.73
C SER A 84 5.59 3.53 22.06
N GLY A 85 4.70 3.46 21.07
CA GLY A 85 4.30 4.62 20.26
C GLY A 85 5.42 5.18 19.38
N VAL A 86 6.51 4.42 19.17
CA VAL A 86 7.65 4.82 18.33
C VAL A 86 7.36 4.40 16.89
N LEU A 87 7.52 5.33 15.95
CA LEU A 87 7.46 5.09 14.51
C LEU A 87 8.88 5.10 13.94
N SER A 88 9.31 3.99 13.35
CA SER A 88 10.60 3.84 12.65
C SER A 88 10.43 2.86 11.50
N PRO A 89 10.96 3.13 10.31
CA PRO A 89 10.89 2.22 9.17
C PRO A 89 11.37 0.80 9.47
N GLU A 90 12.33 0.65 10.38
CA GLU A 90 12.88 -0.65 10.77
C GLU A 90 12.04 -1.37 11.85
N GLN A 91 11.02 -0.70 12.40
CA GLN A 91 10.25 -1.24 13.52
C GLN A 91 8.73 -1.15 13.28
N PRO A 92 8.20 -1.76 12.20
CA PRO A 92 6.75 -1.80 12.01
C PRO A 92 6.07 -2.49 13.20
N GLN A 93 4.85 -2.11 13.48
CA GLN A 93 4.05 -2.66 14.57
C GLN A 93 3.31 -3.92 14.16
N ALA A 94 3.01 -4.09 12.86
CA ALA A 94 2.40 -5.29 12.32
C ALA A 94 3.15 -5.82 11.09
N LEU A 95 3.15 -7.14 10.94
CA LEU A 95 3.51 -7.87 9.72
C LEU A 95 2.22 -8.37 9.08
N ILE A 96 2.12 -8.24 7.76
CA ILE A 96 0.93 -8.62 7.01
C ILE A 96 1.24 -9.85 6.16
N TYR A 97 0.43 -10.90 6.34
CA TYR A 97 0.61 -12.16 5.62
C TYR A 97 -0.62 -12.51 4.80
N GLU A 98 -0.38 -13.06 3.63
CA GLU A 98 -1.40 -13.71 2.82
C GLU A 98 -1.42 -15.22 3.07
N PRO A 99 -2.59 -15.82 3.35
CA PRO A 99 -2.73 -17.26 3.40
C PRO A 99 -2.68 -17.86 2.00
N MET A 100 -1.81 -18.85 1.77
CA MET A 100 -1.59 -19.48 0.47
C MET A 100 -2.31 -20.83 0.38
N ALA A 101 -2.67 -21.25 -0.84
CA ALA A 101 -3.29 -22.56 -1.13
C ALA A 101 -2.48 -23.76 -0.59
N THR A 102 -1.18 -23.59 -0.38
CA THR A 102 -0.28 -24.60 0.21
C THR A 102 -0.36 -24.70 1.72
N GLY A 103 -1.21 -23.90 2.38
CA GLY A 103 -1.27 -23.75 3.83
C GLY A 103 -0.12 -22.94 4.42
N LYS A 104 0.76 -22.38 3.60
CA LYS A 104 1.81 -21.46 4.03
C LYS A 104 1.29 -20.03 4.11
N MET A 105 2.02 -19.20 4.87
CA MET A 105 1.79 -17.76 4.93
C MET A 105 2.89 -17.04 4.17
N ARG A 106 2.51 -16.11 3.27
CA ARG A 106 3.42 -15.27 2.49
C ARG A 106 3.43 -13.87 3.06
N LEU A 107 4.59 -13.35 3.46
CA LEU A 107 4.71 -11.95 3.86
C LEU A 107 4.42 -11.08 2.64
N VAL A 108 3.53 -10.10 2.77
CA VAL A 108 3.11 -9.21 1.67
C VAL A 108 3.35 -7.73 2.00
N GLY A 109 3.35 -7.37 3.27
CA GLY A 109 3.54 -6.00 3.71
C GLY A 109 3.69 -5.88 5.21
N VAL A 110 3.66 -4.64 5.67
CA VAL A 110 3.66 -4.29 7.09
C VAL A 110 2.62 -3.21 7.35
N GLU A 111 2.31 -2.97 8.64
CA GLU A 111 1.51 -1.83 9.06
C GLU A 111 2.22 -1.12 10.22
N PHE A 112 2.29 0.20 10.11
CA PHE A 112 2.70 1.08 11.19
C PHE A 112 1.46 1.49 11.97
N ILE A 113 1.47 1.28 13.29
CA ILE A 113 0.32 1.55 14.17
C ILE A 113 0.79 2.31 15.40
N VAL A 114 0.11 3.43 15.72
CA VAL A 114 0.30 4.12 16.98
C VAL A 114 -1.04 4.51 17.59
N LEU A 115 -1.27 4.16 18.86
CA LEU A 115 -2.48 4.59 19.57
C LEU A 115 -2.52 6.12 19.66
N ALA A 116 -3.66 6.73 19.34
CA ALA A 116 -3.79 8.18 19.30
C ALA A 116 -3.46 8.83 20.63
N SER A 117 -3.85 8.22 21.76
CA SER A 117 -3.51 8.70 23.10
C SER A 117 -2.01 8.63 23.40
N VAL A 118 -1.34 7.55 22.95
CA VAL A 118 0.11 7.38 23.13
C VAL A 118 0.86 8.41 22.29
N TRP A 119 0.45 8.59 21.02
CA TRP A 119 1.03 9.61 20.15
C TRP A 119 0.94 11.00 20.76
N THR A 120 -0.27 11.39 21.18
CA THR A 120 -0.50 12.71 21.79
C THR A 120 0.32 12.93 23.08
N SER A 121 0.47 11.88 23.89
CA SER A 121 1.26 11.94 25.11
C SER A 121 2.76 12.09 24.83
N ASN A 122 3.27 11.39 23.82
CA ASN A 122 4.68 11.41 23.44
C ASN A 122 5.03 12.69 22.64
N ASN A 123 4.05 13.31 21.99
CA ASN A 123 4.22 14.46 21.10
C ASN A 123 3.24 15.60 21.46
N PRO A 124 3.39 16.26 22.62
CA PRO A 124 2.48 17.34 23.02
C PRO A 124 2.50 18.48 21.98
N GLY A 125 1.32 18.82 21.42
CA GLY A 125 1.20 19.81 20.36
C GLY A 125 1.67 19.32 18.98
N GLY A 126 2.07 18.07 18.85
CA GLY A 126 2.36 17.41 17.57
C GLY A 126 1.08 17.20 16.75
N GLY A 127 1.19 17.32 15.44
CA GLY A 127 0.09 17.04 14.51
C GLY A 127 -0.13 15.55 14.29
N VAL A 128 -0.71 15.21 13.12
CA VAL A 128 -0.85 13.84 12.66
C VAL A 128 0.54 13.20 12.52
N PRO A 129 0.75 11.95 13.01
CA PRO A 129 2.02 11.27 12.83
C PRO A 129 2.36 11.10 11.35
N ALA A 130 3.63 11.19 11.04
CA ALA A 130 4.16 10.94 9.71
C ALA A 130 5.41 10.06 9.78
N LEU A 131 5.61 9.22 8.78
CA LEU A 131 6.81 8.42 8.60
C LEU A 131 7.42 8.73 7.23
N GLU A 132 8.62 9.31 7.22
CA GLU A 132 9.33 9.75 6.01
C GLU A 132 8.45 10.59 5.05
N GLY A 133 7.68 11.53 5.63
CA GLY A 133 6.81 12.43 4.87
C GLY A 133 5.42 11.88 4.55
N ASN A 134 5.17 10.59 4.78
CA ASN A 134 3.86 9.98 4.60
C ASN A 134 3.03 10.11 5.88
N LEU A 135 1.89 10.77 5.80
CA LEU A 135 0.97 10.91 6.94
C LEU A 135 0.26 9.59 7.22
N LEU A 136 0.10 9.25 8.50
CA LEU A 136 -0.70 8.11 8.90
C LEU A 136 -2.19 8.46 8.90
N ASN A 137 -3.03 7.50 8.52
CA ASN A 137 -4.49 7.60 8.55
C ASN A 137 -5.01 7.51 9.98
N TYR A 138 -6.03 8.28 10.33
CA TYR A 138 -6.69 8.22 11.63
C TYR A 138 -7.86 7.26 11.62
N VAL A 139 -7.85 6.27 12.50
CA VAL A 139 -8.94 5.34 12.73
C VAL A 139 -9.57 5.63 14.09
N GLY A 140 -10.80 6.18 14.08
CA GLY A 140 -11.54 6.52 15.29
C GLY A 140 -12.04 5.32 16.06
N ALA A 141 -12.56 5.56 17.28
CA ALA A 141 -13.29 4.55 18.07
C ALA A 141 -14.77 4.95 18.17
N PRO A 142 -15.71 3.97 18.18
CA PRO A 142 -15.47 2.53 18.03
C PRO A 142 -15.08 2.15 16.60
N ASN A 143 -14.24 1.13 16.44
CA ASN A 143 -13.83 0.60 15.14
C ASN A 143 -13.99 -0.92 15.08
N ARG A 144 -13.88 -1.49 13.87
CA ARG A 144 -14.08 -2.93 13.64
C ARG A 144 -13.07 -3.84 14.35
N TYR A 145 -11.95 -3.27 14.82
CA TYR A 145 -10.89 -3.98 15.52
C TYR A 145 -11.07 -4.01 17.04
N GLY A 146 -12.06 -3.28 17.57
CA GLY A 146 -12.27 -3.13 19.00
C GLY A 146 -11.15 -2.38 19.73
N LEU A 147 -10.32 -1.65 19.01
CA LEU A 147 -9.21 -0.89 19.54
C LEU A 147 -9.63 0.54 19.94
N PRO A 148 -8.92 1.19 20.88
CA PRO A 148 -8.96 2.65 21.01
C PRO A 148 -8.60 3.32 19.67
N ALA A 149 -8.90 4.61 19.53
CA ALA A 149 -8.49 5.37 18.34
C ALA A 149 -6.97 5.27 18.11
N PHE A 150 -6.55 5.11 16.86
CA PHE A 150 -5.15 4.95 16.48
C PHE A 150 -4.89 5.60 15.12
N TYR A 151 -3.61 5.77 14.81
CA TYR A 151 -3.13 6.10 13.48
C TYR A 151 -2.48 4.86 12.88
N GLU A 152 -2.63 4.69 11.57
CA GLU A 152 -2.07 3.55 10.84
C GLU A 152 -1.58 3.95 9.45
N MET A 153 -0.67 3.12 8.90
CA MET A 153 -0.24 3.19 7.52
C MET A 153 0.25 1.82 7.06
N HIS A 154 -0.39 1.28 6.03
CA HIS A 154 0.10 0.09 5.35
C HIS A 154 1.32 0.42 4.48
N VAL A 155 2.26 -0.53 4.39
CA VAL A 155 3.42 -0.44 3.48
C VAL A 155 3.61 -1.78 2.78
N TRP A 156 3.30 -1.80 1.49
CA TRP A 156 3.36 -3.01 0.64
C TRP A 156 4.78 -3.23 0.11
N ALA A 157 5.69 -3.62 1.01
CA ALA A 157 7.10 -3.79 0.67
C ALA A 157 7.44 -5.17 0.07
N TRP A 158 6.51 -6.14 0.06
CA TRP A 158 6.72 -7.51 -0.38
C TRP A 158 5.80 -7.98 -1.50
N GLU A 159 4.73 -7.23 -1.74
CA GLU A 159 3.79 -7.46 -2.84
C GLU A 159 3.42 -6.13 -3.47
N GLN A 160 3.55 -6.03 -4.78
CA GLN A 160 3.17 -4.82 -5.50
C GLN A 160 1.68 -4.53 -5.31
N ASN A 161 1.34 -3.28 -5.05
CA ASN A 161 -0.04 -2.85 -4.93
C ASN A 161 -0.44 -1.89 -6.05
N PRO A 162 -1.32 -2.30 -6.98
CA PRO A 162 -1.79 -1.42 -8.05
C PRO A 162 -2.51 -0.16 -7.57
N LEU A 163 -2.99 -0.15 -6.31
CA LEU A 163 -3.66 0.99 -5.70
C LEU A 163 -2.68 1.96 -5.03
N GLY A 164 -1.39 1.64 -5.04
CA GLY A 164 -0.31 2.42 -4.41
C GLY A 164 0.28 1.73 -3.18
N ASN A 165 1.56 2.03 -2.92
CA ASN A 165 2.37 1.35 -1.90
C ASN A 165 1.87 1.55 -0.46
N TYR A 166 1.02 2.56 -0.22
CA TYR A 166 0.51 2.94 1.10
C TYR A 166 -1.02 2.83 1.22
N ALA A 167 -1.70 2.26 0.21
CA ALA A 167 -3.13 2.04 0.28
C ALA A 167 -3.47 0.89 1.23
N ASP A 168 -4.60 1.00 1.95
CA ASP A 168 -5.03 0.00 2.95
C ASP A 168 -5.26 -1.39 2.34
N TRP A 169 -5.76 -1.44 1.11
CA TRP A 169 -6.14 -2.66 0.41
C TRP A 169 -5.20 -2.94 -0.76
N ASN A 170 -4.92 -4.23 -1.00
CA ASN A 170 -4.15 -4.68 -2.15
C ASN A 170 -4.95 -5.69 -2.97
N THR A 171 -5.20 -5.37 -4.25
CA THR A 171 -5.95 -6.25 -5.15
C THR A 171 -5.18 -7.51 -5.56
N HIS A 172 -3.86 -7.55 -5.31
CA HIS A 172 -3.03 -8.75 -5.52
C HIS A 172 -2.98 -9.68 -4.30
N VAL A 173 -3.65 -9.31 -3.20
CA VAL A 173 -3.73 -10.10 -1.97
C VAL A 173 -5.15 -10.63 -1.78
N THR A 174 -5.29 -11.89 -1.34
CA THR A 174 -6.57 -12.54 -1.15
C THR A 174 -6.64 -13.28 0.18
N CYS A 175 -7.86 -13.45 0.70
CA CYS A 175 -8.16 -14.29 1.85
C CYS A 175 -8.75 -15.66 1.48
N GLU A 176 -8.76 -16.00 0.17
CA GLU A 176 -9.42 -17.22 -0.33
C GLU A 176 -8.93 -18.50 0.36
N HIS A 177 -7.66 -18.51 0.76
CA HIS A 177 -7.02 -19.67 1.38
C HIS A 177 -6.92 -19.57 2.91
N GLN A 178 -7.64 -18.64 3.53
CA GLN A 178 -7.78 -18.61 5.00
C GLN A 178 -8.47 -19.88 5.47
N ALA A 179 -7.82 -20.65 6.35
CA ALA A 179 -8.48 -21.79 6.98
C ALA A 179 -9.74 -21.32 7.72
N ALA A 180 -10.84 -22.06 7.57
CA ALA A 180 -12.03 -21.82 8.36
C ALA A 180 -11.70 -22.11 9.85
N ASN A 181 -11.98 -21.13 10.71
CA ASN A 181 -11.88 -21.29 12.18
C ASN A 181 -13.08 -22.07 12.72
#